data_bfb6ae728812eaa88c801b798dc0514d
#
_entry.id   bfb6ae728812eaa88c801b798dc0514d
#
_cell.length_a   1.000
_cell.length_b   1.000
_cell.length_c   1.000
_cell.angle_alpha   90.00
_cell.angle_beta   90.00
_cell.angle_gamma   90.00
#
_symmetry.space_group_name_H-M   'P 1'
#
loop_
_entity.id
_entity.type
_entity.pdbx_description
1 polymer ?
#
loop_
_entity_poly.entity_id
_entity_poly.type
_entity_poly.pdbx_seq_one_letter_code
_entity_poly.pdbx_strand_id
1 'polypeptide(L)'
;LEVSYHLDDRRKREKDTLIEELKKNIKNTIAEFTKVHNEIDVNKETTMSSAFEYLDYTLKQKILTLYNENSDIVDAIVSKYSLPSVNENSIASFVKLRNNKTHSGTVEWGKSAKIYAPLFAIVYASFFKYIKLPDEVIKSTLLQIF
;
A
#
# COMPACT_ATOMS: atom_id res chain seq x y z
N LEU A 1 6.77 2.45 -3.79
CA LEU A 1 5.70 1.47 -3.69
C LEU A 1 4.36 2.06 -4.10
N GLU A 2 4.00 3.24 -3.62
CA GLU A 2 2.79 3.95 -4.06
C GLU A 2 2.86 4.35 -5.53
N VAL A 3 4.03 4.81 -5.99
CA VAL A 3 4.26 5.10 -7.41
C VAL A 3 4.04 3.86 -8.25
N SER A 4 4.61 2.70 -7.86
CA SER A 4 4.42 1.44 -8.60
C SER A 4 2.96 1.01 -8.66
N TYR A 5 2.19 1.23 -7.58
CA TYR A 5 0.77 0.92 -7.55
C TYR A 5 -0.06 1.78 -8.53
N HIS A 6 0.30 3.06 -8.68
CA HIS A 6 -0.43 3.99 -9.57
C HIS A 6 -0.08 3.84 -11.06
N LEU A 7 0.93 3.02 -11.38
CA LEU A 7 1.37 2.83 -12.77
C LEU A 7 0.47 1.90 -13.59
N ASP A 8 -0.43 1.13 -12.96
CA ASP A 8 -1.37 0.25 -13.66
C ASP A 8 -2.81 0.80 -13.64
N ASP A 9 -3.03 1.87 -14.42
CA ASP A 9 -4.28 2.63 -14.44
C ASP A 9 -5.52 1.88 -15.00
N ARG A 10 -5.35 0.73 -15.63
CA ARG A 10 -6.47 0.06 -16.32
C ARG A 10 -7.45 -0.63 -15.39
N ARG A 11 -6.99 -1.11 -14.23
CA ARG A 11 -7.84 -1.81 -13.24
C ARG A 11 -8.61 -0.86 -12.34
N LYS A 12 -8.30 0.41 -12.42
CA LYS A 12 -8.72 1.45 -11.47
C LYS A 12 -10.09 2.02 -11.76
N ARG A 13 -10.44 2.23 -13.03
CA ARG A 13 -11.52 3.14 -13.45
C ARG A 13 -12.93 2.80 -12.95
N GLU A 14 -13.32 1.54 -12.86
CA GLU A 14 -14.68 1.18 -12.45
C GLU A 14 -14.88 1.23 -10.93
N LYS A 15 -13.86 0.86 -10.14
CA LYS A 15 -13.91 0.96 -8.67
C LYS A 15 -13.73 2.38 -8.17
N ASP A 16 -12.94 3.18 -8.86
CA ASP A 16 -12.67 4.57 -8.50
C ASP A 16 -13.94 5.42 -8.56
N THR A 17 -14.82 5.19 -9.54
CA THR A 17 -16.07 5.93 -9.68
C THR A 17 -17.00 5.73 -8.48
N LEU A 18 -17.15 4.49 -8.01
CA LEU A 18 -17.99 4.16 -6.85
C LEU A 18 -17.38 4.71 -5.53
N ILE A 19 -16.07 4.66 -5.39
CA ILE A 19 -15.36 5.20 -4.22
C ILE A 19 -15.47 6.72 -4.20
N GLU A 20 -15.32 7.40 -5.33
CA GLU A 20 -15.46 8.85 -5.42
C GLU A 20 -16.91 9.29 -5.16
N GLU A 21 -17.89 8.54 -5.66
CA GLU A 21 -19.30 8.77 -5.34
C GLU A 21 -19.57 8.60 -3.84
N LEU A 22 -19.04 7.54 -3.22
CA LEU A 22 -19.15 7.32 -1.78
C LEU A 22 -18.50 8.43 -0.98
N LYS A 23 -17.30 8.86 -1.33
CA LYS A 23 -16.61 9.99 -0.70
C LYS A 23 -17.44 11.28 -0.78
N LYS A 24 -18.00 11.56 -1.95
CA LYS A 24 -18.88 12.72 -2.18
C LYS A 24 -20.12 12.68 -1.28
N ASN A 25 -20.77 11.51 -1.21
CA ASN A 25 -21.98 11.34 -0.40
C ASN A 25 -21.67 11.49 1.09
N ILE A 26 -20.56 10.93 1.58
CA ILE A 26 -20.12 11.08 2.97
C ILE A 26 -19.82 12.55 3.28
N LYS A 27 -19.08 13.27 2.42
CA LYS A 27 -18.79 14.71 2.59
C LYS A 27 -20.06 15.54 2.66
N ASN A 28 -21.01 15.28 1.77
CA ASN A 28 -22.30 15.97 1.78
C ASN A 28 -23.09 15.71 3.07
N THR A 29 -23.14 14.45 3.51
CA THR A 29 -23.82 14.07 4.76
C THR A 29 -23.20 14.77 5.97
N ILE A 30 -21.86 14.84 6.04
CA ILE A 30 -21.14 15.54 7.11
C ILE A 30 -21.46 17.02 7.07
N ALA A 31 -21.42 17.65 5.89
CA ALA A 31 -21.70 19.07 5.73
C ALA A 31 -23.17 19.44 6.06
N GLU A 32 -24.12 18.56 5.73
CA GLU A 32 -25.52 18.74 6.09
C GLU A 32 -25.73 18.59 7.61
N PHE A 33 -25.08 17.59 8.20
CA PHE A 33 -25.17 17.36 9.64
C PHE A 33 -24.58 18.52 10.45
N THR A 34 -23.43 19.06 10.04
CA THR A 34 -22.78 20.18 10.72
C THR A 34 -23.55 21.50 10.57
N LYS A 35 -24.29 21.68 9.48
CA LYS A 35 -25.18 22.85 9.33
C LYS A 35 -26.35 22.86 10.33
N VAL A 36 -26.85 21.68 10.68
CA VAL A 36 -27.95 21.54 11.65
C VAL A 36 -27.43 21.60 13.09
N HIS A 37 -26.20 21.16 13.30
CA HIS A 37 -25.55 21.08 14.62
C HIS A 37 -24.40 22.06 14.73
N ASN A 38 -24.70 23.34 14.88
CA ASN A 38 -23.72 24.44 14.99
C ASN A 38 -22.72 24.30 16.18
N GLU A 39 -22.92 23.31 17.03
CA GLU A 39 -22.04 22.98 18.16
C GLU A 39 -20.76 22.23 17.72
N ILE A 40 -20.74 21.74 16.49
CA ILE A 40 -19.58 21.03 15.93
C ILE A 40 -18.59 22.05 15.40
N ASP A 41 -17.40 22.07 15.97
CA ASP A 41 -16.30 22.91 15.52
C ASP A 41 -15.93 22.61 14.06
N VAL A 42 -15.77 23.66 13.25
CA VAL A 42 -15.34 23.58 11.83
C VAL A 42 -14.07 22.73 11.66
N ASN A 43 -13.17 22.74 12.65
CA ASN A 43 -11.98 21.91 12.62
C ASN A 43 -12.31 20.40 12.71
N LYS A 44 -13.37 20.02 13.43
CA LYS A 44 -13.84 18.62 13.50
C LYS A 44 -14.48 18.19 12.19
N GLU A 45 -15.25 19.05 11.53
CA GLU A 45 -15.80 18.78 10.20
C GLU A 45 -14.69 18.52 9.19
N THR A 46 -13.67 19.38 9.15
CA THR A 46 -12.50 19.22 8.26
C THR A 46 -11.76 17.92 8.56
N THR A 47 -11.55 17.58 9.84
CA THR A 47 -10.89 16.34 10.25
C THR A 47 -11.70 15.10 9.83
N MET A 48 -13.02 15.12 10.04
CA MET A 48 -13.91 14.03 9.63
C MET A 48 -13.93 13.86 8.11
N SER A 49 -14.05 14.95 7.36
CA SER A 49 -14.02 14.93 5.89
C SER A 49 -12.69 14.41 5.35
N SER A 50 -11.58 14.80 5.96
CA SER A 50 -10.24 14.33 5.58
C SER A 50 -10.03 12.85 5.85
N ALA A 51 -10.62 12.31 6.93
CA ALA A 51 -10.52 10.88 7.24
C ALA A 51 -11.09 10.00 6.12
N PHE A 52 -12.06 10.49 5.37
CA PHE A 52 -12.68 9.76 4.25
C PHE A 52 -11.97 9.95 2.90
N GLU A 53 -11.01 10.86 2.80
CA GLU A 53 -10.17 10.97 1.60
C GLU A 53 -9.28 9.74 1.42
N TYR A 54 -9.01 9.02 2.50
CA TYR A 54 -8.21 7.79 2.53
C TYR A 54 -9.02 6.50 2.39
N LEU A 55 -10.28 6.55 1.90
CA LEU A 55 -11.06 5.35 1.55
C LEU A 55 -10.47 4.56 0.37
N ASP A 56 -9.40 5.06 -0.21
CA ASP A 56 -8.57 4.34 -1.18
C ASP A 56 -7.88 3.13 -0.53
N TYR A 57 -7.34 2.24 -1.35
CA TYR A 57 -6.60 1.08 -0.86
C TYR A 57 -5.58 1.46 0.21
N THR A 58 -5.65 0.81 1.34
CA THR A 58 -4.66 0.98 2.40
C THR A 58 -3.27 0.55 1.90
N LEU A 59 -2.20 1.06 2.52
CA LEU A 59 -0.83 0.63 2.18
C LEU A 59 -0.68 -0.89 2.25
N LYS A 60 -1.33 -1.55 3.22
CA LYS A 60 -1.37 -3.01 3.31
C LYS A 60 -1.96 -3.64 2.05
N GLN A 61 -3.12 -3.15 1.59
CA GLN A 61 -3.78 -3.65 0.39
C GLN A 61 -2.95 -3.41 -0.87
N LYS A 62 -2.33 -2.22 -1.00
CA LYS A 62 -1.42 -1.89 -2.10
C LYS A 62 -0.24 -2.87 -2.18
N ILE A 63 0.40 -3.17 -1.04
CA ILE A 63 1.50 -4.13 -0.98
C ILE A 63 1.03 -5.54 -1.35
N LEU A 64 -0.13 -5.98 -0.82
CA LEU A 64 -0.68 -7.30 -1.13
C LEU A 64 -1.00 -7.45 -2.62
N THR A 65 -1.59 -6.44 -3.24
CA THR A 65 -1.87 -6.45 -4.67
C THR A 65 -0.59 -6.60 -5.49
N LEU A 66 0.44 -5.78 -5.21
CA LEU A 66 1.72 -5.86 -5.89
C LEU A 66 2.44 -7.18 -5.65
N TYR A 67 2.34 -7.74 -4.44
CA TYR A 67 2.87 -9.07 -4.16
C TYR A 67 2.17 -10.14 -4.99
N ASN A 68 0.84 -10.17 -5.01
CA ASN A 68 0.08 -11.15 -5.77
C ASN A 68 0.38 -11.09 -7.29
N GLU A 69 0.64 -9.90 -7.81
CA GLU A 69 1.03 -9.71 -9.22
C GLU A 69 2.44 -10.17 -9.55
N ASN A 70 3.29 -10.32 -8.53
CA ASN A 70 4.71 -10.67 -8.68
C ASN A 70 5.12 -11.89 -7.83
N SER A 71 4.16 -12.68 -7.35
CA SER A 71 4.38 -13.75 -6.39
C SER A 71 5.45 -14.75 -6.87
N ASP A 72 5.39 -15.18 -8.13
CA ASP A 72 6.34 -16.16 -8.68
C ASP A 72 7.80 -15.67 -8.64
N ILE A 73 7.99 -14.38 -8.81
CA ILE A 73 9.33 -13.77 -8.78
C ILE A 73 9.78 -13.60 -7.33
N VAL A 74 8.89 -13.04 -6.49
CA VAL A 74 9.19 -12.74 -5.09
C VAL A 74 9.44 -14.03 -4.30
N ASP A 75 8.61 -15.06 -4.49
CA ASP A 75 8.74 -16.35 -3.80
C ASP A 75 10.00 -17.09 -4.22
N ALA A 76 10.45 -16.96 -5.47
CA ALA A 76 11.74 -17.49 -5.90
C ALA A 76 12.91 -16.84 -5.15
N ILE A 77 12.86 -15.52 -4.92
CA ILE A 77 13.87 -14.79 -4.15
C ILE A 77 13.81 -15.18 -2.67
N VAL A 78 12.61 -15.19 -2.10
CA VAL A 78 12.37 -15.61 -0.71
C VAL A 78 12.93 -17.00 -0.47
N SER A 79 12.66 -17.95 -1.37
CA SER A 79 13.14 -19.32 -1.28
C SER A 79 14.67 -19.42 -1.39
N LYS A 80 15.26 -18.77 -2.41
CA LYS A 80 16.71 -18.81 -2.66
C LYS A 80 17.52 -18.29 -1.48
N TYR A 81 17.07 -17.22 -0.86
CA TYR A 81 17.81 -16.55 0.21
C TYR A 81 17.28 -16.86 1.62
N SER A 82 16.39 -17.84 1.76
CA SER A 82 15.78 -18.24 3.04
C SER A 82 15.20 -17.02 3.80
N LEU A 83 14.58 -16.13 3.06
CA LEU A 83 13.92 -14.94 3.63
C LEU A 83 12.55 -15.30 4.22
N PRO A 84 12.02 -14.49 5.14
CA PRO A 84 10.65 -14.67 5.63
C PRO A 84 9.65 -14.60 4.48
N SER A 85 8.66 -15.50 4.50
CA SER A 85 7.58 -15.50 3.53
C SER A 85 6.76 -14.21 3.60
N VAL A 86 6.36 -13.74 2.42
CA VAL A 86 5.44 -12.61 2.31
C VAL A 86 4.02 -13.13 2.49
N ASN A 87 3.32 -12.61 3.46
CA ASN A 87 1.92 -12.92 3.74
C ASN A 87 1.23 -11.71 4.39
N GLU A 88 -0.06 -11.82 4.56
CA GLU A 88 -0.87 -10.73 5.11
C GLU A 88 -0.39 -10.25 6.49
N ASN A 89 0.05 -11.16 7.34
CA ASN A 89 0.52 -10.84 8.70
C ASN A 89 1.88 -10.13 8.67
N SER A 90 2.81 -10.58 7.81
CA SER A 90 4.12 -9.94 7.67
C SER A 90 3.99 -8.53 7.10
N ILE A 91 3.09 -8.32 6.13
CA ILE A 91 2.79 -7.00 5.58
C ILE A 91 2.11 -6.10 6.60
N ALA A 92 1.12 -6.61 7.36
CA ALA A 92 0.47 -5.86 8.42
C ALA A 92 1.47 -5.42 9.50
N SER A 93 2.39 -6.30 9.88
CA SER A 93 3.46 -6.00 10.84
C SER A 93 4.39 -4.90 10.32
N PHE A 94 4.76 -4.95 9.05
CA PHE A 94 5.55 -3.89 8.40
C PHE A 94 4.83 -2.54 8.40
N VAL A 95 3.55 -2.51 8.00
CA VAL A 95 2.76 -1.28 7.97
C VAL A 95 2.63 -0.68 9.38
N LYS A 96 2.39 -1.51 10.38
CA LYS A 96 2.34 -1.08 11.80
C LYS A 96 3.68 -0.48 12.23
N LEU A 97 4.79 -1.13 11.89
CA LEU A 97 6.13 -0.65 12.22
C LEU A 97 6.43 0.70 11.55
N ARG A 98 6.14 0.82 10.26
CA ARG A 98 6.31 2.08 9.52
C ARG A 98 5.49 3.21 10.15
N ASN A 99 4.24 2.95 10.49
CA ASN A 99 3.37 3.94 11.11
C ASN A 99 3.88 4.34 12.50
N ASN A 100 4.31 3.38 13.33
CA ASN A 100 4.91 3.69 14.63
C ASN A 100 6.16 4.56 14.47
N LYS A 101 7.03 4.26 13.50
CA LYS A 101 8.21 5.08 13.21
C LYS A 101 7.84 6.52 12.87
N THR A 102 6.83 6.69 12.04
CA THR A 102 6.39 8.02 11.59
C THR A 102 5.84 8.86 12.73
N HIS A 103 5.20 8.22 13.74
CA HIS A 103 4.51 8.92 14.83
C HIS A 103 5.32 8.99 16.13
N SER A 104 6.20 8.03 16.43
CA SER A 104 6.92 7.95 17.70
C SER A 104 8.44 8.10 17.60
N GLY A 105 9.00 8.09 16.41
CA GLY A 105 10.45 8.21 16.19
C GLY A 105 11.29 6.99 16.62
N THR A 106 10.69 6.01 17.32
CA THR A 106 11.40 4.84 17.84
C THR A 106 11.22 3.62 16.93
N VAL A 107 12.30 2.92 16.63
CA VAL A 107 12.28 1.70 15.81
C VAL A 107 13.15 0.62 16.41
N GLU A 108 12.57 -0.54 16.66
CA GLU A 108 13.32 -1.77 16.88
C GLU A 108 13.73 -2.38 15.51
N TRP A 109 14.91 -2.01 15.03
CA TRP A 109 15.41 -2.43 13.71
C TRP A 109 15.65 -3.95 13.57
N GLY A 110 15.96 -4.64 14.66
CA GLY A 110 16.46 -6.01 14.61
C GLY A 110 15.47 -7.06 14.07
N LYS A 111 14.18 -6.93 14.37
CA LYS A 111 13.13 -7.87 13.92
C LYS A 111 12.56 -7.51 12.54
N SER A 112 12.71 -6.27 12.15
CA SER A 112 12.07 -5.68 10.97
C SER A 112 12.93 -5.75 9.72
N ALA A 113 14.25 -5.83 9.87
CA ALA A 113 15.18 -5.82 8.75
C ALA A 113 14.91 -6.95 7.74
N LYS A 114 14.50 -8.13 8.23
CA LYS A 114 14.26 -9.31 7.39
C LYS A 114 13.10 -9.14 6.41
N ILE A 115 12.11 -8.28 6.70
CA ILE A 115 10.97 -8.07 5.79
C ILE A 115 11.27 -7.08 4.67
N TYR A 116 12.32 -6.26 4.82
CA TYR A 116 12.65 -5.27 3.80
C TYR A 116 13.09 -5.90 2.49
N ALA A 117 13.87 -6.98 2.52
CA ALA A 117 14.35 -7.63 1.30
C ALA A 117 13.18 -8.13 0.42
N PRO A 118 12.18 -8.88 0.93
CA PRO A 118 11.00 -9.23 0.16
C PRO A 118 10.22 -8.01 -0.36
N LEU A 119 10.12 -6.94 0.41
CA LEU A 119 9.43 -5.72 -0.02
C LEU A 119 10.20 -5.01 -1.14
N PHE A 120 11.52 -4.94 -1.08
CA PHE A 120 12.33 -4.44 -2.19
C PHE A 120 12.16 -5.31 -3.44
N ALA A 121 12.10 -6.64 -3.29
CA ALA A 121 11.83 -7.53 -4.42
C ALA A 121 10.49 -7.23 -5.09
N ILE A 122 9.42 -6.96 -4.31
CA ILE A 122 8.11 -6.55 -4.84
C ILE A 122 8.23 -5.24 -5.64
N VAL A 123 8.92 -4.24 -5.08
CA VAL A 123 9.08 -2.93 -5.72
C VAL A 123 9.85 -3.05 -7.04
N TYR A 124 11.00 -3.75 -7.02
CA TYR A 124 11.81 -3.92 -8.22
C TYR A 124 11.09 -4.76 -9.29
N ALA A 125 10.42 -5.85 -8.91
CA ALA A 125 9.64 -6.64 -9.85
C ALA A 125 8.54 -5.80 -10.50
N SER A 126 7.80 -5.03 -9.71
CA SER A 126 6.75 -4.14 -10.22
C SER A 126 7.32 -3.06 -11.14
N PHE A 127 8.47 -2.47 -10.79
CA PHE A 127 9.13 -1.47 -11.63
C PHE A 127 9.60 -2.06 -12.96
N PHE A 128 10.24 -3.23 -12.94
CA PHE A 128 10.71 -3.88 -14.17
C PHE A 128 9.55 -4.31 -15.07
N LYS A 129 8.44 -4.79 -14.51
CA LYS A 129 7.21 -5.03 -15.28
C LYS A 129 6.65 -3.75 -15.90
N TYR A 130 6.70 -2.65 -15.17
CA TYR A 130 6.27 -1.35 -15.70
C TYR A 130 7.06 -0.94 -16.93
N ILE A 131 8.37 -1.12 -16.95
CA ILE A 131 9.21 -0.87 -18.12
C ILE A 131 9.16 -2.02 -19.15
N LYS A 132 8.23 -2.96 -18.98
CA LYS A 132 7.90 -4.06 -19.89
C LYS A 132 9.05 -5.07 -20.11
N LEU A 133 9.87 -5.30 -19.10
CA LEU A 133 10.81 -6.43 -19.13
C LEU A 133 10.05 -7.76 -19.01
N PRO A 134 10.48 -8.82 -19.74
CA PRO A 134 9.92 -10.16 -19.57
C PRO A 134 10.14 -10.72 -18.17
N ASP A 135 9.16 -11.47 -17.65
CA ASP A 135 9.20 -12.01 -16.28
C ASP A 135 10.45 -12.87 -16.01
N GLU A 136 10.89 -13.65 -17.00
CA GLU A 136 12.13 -14.46 -16.89
C GLU A 136 13.39 -13.61 -16.72
N VAL A 137 13.45 -12.46 -17.41
CA VAL A 137 14.57 -11.52 -17.29
C VAL A 137 14.51 -10.84 -15.91
N ILE A 138 13.34 -10.43 -15.46
CA ILE A 138 13.13 -9.83 -14.14
C ILE A 138 13.59 -10.81 -13.06
N LYS A 139 13.11 -12.05 -13.13
CA LYS A 139 13.42 -13.09 -12.15
C LYS A 139 14.92 -13.39 -12.10
N SER A 140 15.56 -13.60 -13.27
CA SER A 140 16.99 -13.87 -13.33
C SER A 140 17.84 -12.71 -12.79
N THR A 141 17.47 -11.48 -13.13
CA THR A 141 18.15 -10.26 -12.67
C THR A 141 18.02 -10.09 -11.15
N LEU A 142 16.81 -10.21 -10.61
CA LEU A 142 16.60 -10.06 -9.18
C LEU A 142 17.24 -11.17 -8.35
N LEU A 143 17.29 -12.39 -8.89
CA LEU A 143 18.02 -13.49 -8.25
C LEU A 143 19.55 -13.28 -8.22
N GLN A 144 20.09 -12.31 -8.95
CA GLN A 144 21.52 -11.96 -8.89
C GLN A 144 21.78 -10.74 -7.98
N ILE A 145 20.79 -9.85 -7.83
CA ILE A 145 20.93 -8.63 -7.04
C ILE A 145 20.74 -8.88 -5.54
N PHE A 146 19.84 -9.77 -5.18
CA PHE A 146 19.57 -10.16 -3.78
C PHE A 146 20.47 -11.31 -3.34
#